data_9d20092574bcb90f51622eede700c094
#
_entry.id   9d20092574bcb90f51622eede700c094
#
_cell.length_a   1.000
_cell.length_b   1.000
_cell.length_c   1.000
_cell.angle_alpha   90.00
_cell.angle_beta   90.00
_cell.angle_gamma   90.00
#
_symmetry.space_group_name_H-M   'P 1'
#
loop_
_entity.id
_entity.type
_entity.pdbx_description
1 polymer ?
#
loop_
_entity_poly.entity_id
_entity_poly.type
_entity_poly.pdbx_seq_one_letter_code
_entity_poly.pdbx_strand_id
1 'polypeptide(L)'
;RGSDLHGGPHGSTIRPGFDEVSGRDIALTIAEGPRIVQGRRGHGVAVNGSVPGPLVRLREGEPVRIAVTNTLKTDSSIHWHGLLLPFQYDGVPGVSFPGIMPGETFVYDIPALRQSGTYWWHSHSGLQEQAGHYGPIVVEPAGADPVQADRDHVLLLSEFTPLHPHTIMDKLKKGEEYFNYQKTSWTGDYPLSGEDRRMWARMRMMPTDIADVTGSTYTYLANGRGPEEGMEYLFRPGERVRLRIINGSAMTFFNIRIPGLKFHVVAADGQNVRPVEVEEFQIGTAETYDILVEPTGEAHAIVAESMDRSGMALAMLVSRLGARAEVPALRDPPLLTMADMGMNHGSHGEGDMAGMAGMDHAAMGHAMPAQDGSEPMAEMDMGSMDMSGMDMRDTSLLPPDVAVGPGIDMVSMNPVDRMGDPGIGLGDVPHKVLTYKDLVALAPNDDLRQPSRQMEIHLTGNMERYMWSFDGRKFSAVSEEPIRFAYNERVRVKLVNDT
;
A
#
# COMPACT_ATOMS: atom_id res chain seq x y z
N ARG A 1 -7.12 -38.36 -17.51
CA ARG A 1 -6.58 -38.02 -16.17
C ARG A 1 -5.80 -36.72 -16.25
N GLY A 2 -6.44 -35.62 -16.52
CA GLY A 2 -5.82 -34.33 -16.74
C GLY A 2 -6.75 -33.16 -16.49
N SER A 3 -7.75 -33.34 -15.59
CA SER A 3 -8.76 -32.31 -15.32
C SER A 3 -8.66 -31.65 -13.95
N ASP A 4 -7.70 -32.04 -13.11
CA ASP A 4 -7.63 -31.57 -11.72
C ASP A 4 -6.64 -30.40 -11.50
N LEU A 5 -6.18 -29.78 -12.58
CA LEU A 5 -5.25 -28.64 -12.51
C LEU A 5 -5.96 -27.27 -12.25
N HIS A 6 -7.26 -27.25 -12.36
CA HIS A 6 -8.04 -26.04 -12.14
C HIS A 6 -8.82 -26.18 -10.86
N GLY A 7 -8.21 -25.91 -9.72
CA GLY A 7 -8.82 -25.89 -8.40
C GLY A 7 -10.27 -26.38 -8.36
N GLY A 8 -10.48 -27.68 -8.52
CA GLY A 8 -11.81 -28.27 -8.49
C GLY A 8 -12.48 -27.96 -7.16
N PRO A 9 -13.80 -27.83 -7.10
CA PRO A 9 -14.53 -27.37 -5.92
C PRO A 9 -14.37 -28.26 -4.69
N HIS A 10 -13.71 -29.38 -4.78
CA HIS A 10 -13.59 -30.35 -3.71
C HIS A 10 -12.18 -30.93 -3.58
N GLY A 11 -11.31 -30.23 -2.83
CA GLY A 11 -10.17 -30.88 -2.18
C GLY A 11 -8.79 -30.79 -2.81
N SER A 12 -8.62 -30.18 -3.99
CA SER A 12 -7.28 -29.92 -4.51
C SER A 12 -6.60 -28.77 -3.76
N THR A 13 -5.36 -28.99 -3.33
CA THR A 13 -4.58 -27.95 -2.67
C THR A 13 -4.21 -26.84 -3.65
N ILE A 14 -4.43 -25.58 -3.24
CA ILE A 14 -4.06 -24.41 -4.01
C ILE A 14 -2.53 -24.31 -4.09
N ARG A 15 -2.00 -24.14 -5.30
CA ARG A 15 -0.55 -23.98 -5.54
C ARG A 15 -0.07 -22.58 -5.18
N PRO A 16 1.14 -22.41 -4.63
CA PRO A 16 1.77 -21.09 -4.54
C PRO A 16 2.35 -20.65 -5.90
N GLY A 17 2.45 -19.32 -6.10
CA GLY A 17 2.97 -18.74 -7.32
C GLY A 17 1.94 -18.64 -8.44
N PHE A 18 2.35 -18.17 -9.61
CA PHE A 18 1.44 -17.90 -10.72
C PHE A 18 1.98 -18.48 -12.04
N ASP A 19 1.03 -18.90 -12.89
CA ASP A 19 1.26 -19.16 -14.32
C ASP A 19 1.03 -17.85 -15.10
N GLU A 20 1.39 -17.81 -16.36
CA GLU A 20 1.14 -16.70 -17.26
C GLU A 20 -0.01 -17.03 -18.22
N VAL A 21 -0.91 -16.06 -18.40
CA VAL A 21 -1.94 -16.08 -19.44
C VAL A 21 -1.79 -14.85 -20.32
N SER A 22 -1.99 -15.02 -21.61
CA SER A 22 -1.81 -13.95 -22.61
C SER A 22 -2.68 -14.22 -23.85
N GLY A 23 -2.64 -13.31 -24.81
CA GLY A 23 -3.42 -13.40 -26.04
C GLY A 23 -4.73 -12.64 -26.00
N ARG A 24 -5.54 -12.80 -27.04
CA ARG A 24 -6.79 -12.05 -27.19
C ARG A 24 -7.97 -12.62 -26.42
N ASP A 25 -7.98 -13.92 -26.20
CA ASP A 25 -9.03 -14.62 -25.47
C ASP A 25 -8.41 -15.35 -24.29
N ILE A 26 -8.75 -14.91 -23.08
CA ILE A 26 -8.24 -15.43 -21.81
C ILE A 26 -9.42 -16.01 -21.03
N ALA A 27 -9.21 -17.17 -20.42
CA ALA A 27 -10.17 -17.80 -19.53
C ALA A 27 -9.61 -17.91 -18.11
N LEU A 28 -10.39 -17.42 -17.15
CA LEU A 28 -10.07 -17.48 -15.73
C LEU A 28 -11.20 -18.20 -14.99
N THR A 29 -10.85 -19.09 -14.06
CA THR A 29 -11.82 -19.80 -13.22
C THR A 29 -11.53 -19.54 -11.76
N ILE A 30 -12.51 -19.00 -11.06
CA ILE A 30 -12.45 -18.72 -9.62
C ILE A 30 -12.97 -19.95 -8.88
N ALA A 31 -12.20 -20.46 -7.93
CA ALA A 31 -12.58 -21.62 -7.11
C ALA A 31 -12.05 -21.49 -5.69
N GLU A 32 -12.78 -22.02 -4.72
CA GLU A 32 -12.32 -22.14 -3.33
C GLU A 32 -11.64 -23.48 -3.07
N GLY A 33 -10.74 -23.50 -2.11
CA GLY A 33 -10.06 -24.73 -1.70
C GLY A 33 -9.11 -24.53 -0.53
N PRO A 34 -8.48 -25.60 -0.05
CA PRO A 34 -7.49 -25.50 1.00
C PRO A 34 -6.20 -24.86 0.47
N ARG A 35 -5.73 -23.85 1.19
CA ARG A 35 -4.44 -23.18 0.97
C ARG A 35 -3.48 -23.58 2.08
N ILE A 36 -2.30 -24.06 1.70
CA ILE A 36 -1.26 -24.47 2.64
C ILE A 36 -0.03 -23.60 2.41
N VAL A 37 0.42 -22.94 3.47
CA VAL A 37 1.64 -22.11 3.49
C VAL A 37 2.47 -22.56 4.69
N GLN A 38 3.72 -22.97 4.46
CA GLN A 38 4.64 -23.45 5.50
C GLN A 38 3.98 -24.51 6.44
N GLY A 39 3.23 -25.46 5.85
CA GLY A 39 2.53 -26.50 6.58
C GLY A 39 1.24 -26.09 7.30
N ARG A 40 0.92 -24.79 7.35
CA ARG A 40 -0.31 -24.26 7.96
C ARG A 40 -1.44 -24.22 6.93
N ARG A 41 -2.58 -24.82 7.28
CA ARG A 41 -3.75 -24.89 6.40
C ARG A 41 -4.73 -23.77 6.70
N GLY A 42 -5.18 -23.07 5.65
CA GLY A 42 -6.22 -22.08 5.70
C GLY A 42 -7.23 -22.21 4.56
N HIS A 43 -8.20 -21.32 4.54
CA HIS A 43 -9.16 -21.15 3.45
C HIS A 43 -8.51 -20.33 2.32
N GLY A 44 -8.73 -20.73 1.07
CA GLY A 44 -8.24 -20.01 -0.09
C GLY A 44 -9.28 -19.87 -1.17
N VAL A 45 -9.22 -18.73 -1.87
CA VAL A 45 -9.89 -18.48 -3.15
C VAL A 45 -8.81 -18.31 -4.20
N ALA A 46 -8.77 -19.23 -5.15
CA ALA A 46 -7.77 -19.25 -6.20
C ALA A 46 -8.37 -18.90 -7.57
N VAL A 47 -7.54 -18.41 -8.45
CA VAL A 47 -7.87 -18.31 -9.87
C VAL A 47 -6.93 -19.23 -10.64
N ASN A 48 -7.50 -20.09 -11.47
CA ASN A 48 -6.79 -21.15 -12.18
C ASN A 48 -5.92 -22.04 -11.26
N GLY A 49 -6.38 -22.27 -10.04
CA GLY A 49 -5.77 -23.21 -9.09
C GLY A 49 -4.54 -22.71 -8.35
N SER A 50 -4.17 -21.44 -8.45
CA SER A 50 -3.02 -20.85 -7.77
C SER A 50 -3.35 -19.59 -6.98
N VAL A 51 -2.51 -19.28 -5.97
CA VAL A 51 -2.47 -18.00 -5.25
C VAL A 51 -1.00 -17.55 -5.13
N PRO A 52 -0.64 -16.40 -5.67
CA PRO A 52 -1.45 -15.55 -6.55
C PRO A 52 -2.01 -16.31 -7.75
N GLY A 53 -3.11 -15.80 -8.32
CA GLY A 53 -3.62 -16.28 -9.61
C GLY A 53 -2.69 -15.89 -10.76
N PRO A 54 -3.05 -16.19 -12.02
CA PRO A 54 -2.16 -16.03 -13.16
C PRO A 54 -1.66 -14.60 -13.35
N LEU A 55 -0.41 -14.45 -13.81
CA LEU A 55 0.06 -13.22 -14.42
C LEU A 55 -0.73 -13.03 -15.73
N VAL A 56 -1.50 -11.97 -15.80
CA VAL A 56 -2.19 -11.53 -17.02
C VAL A 56 -1.25 -10.63 -17.80
N ARG A 57 -0.72 -11.13 -18.91
CA ARG A 57 0.16 -10.36 -19.78
C ARG A 57 -0.62 -9.82 -20.96
N LEU A 58 -0.70 -8.52 -21.05
CA LEU A 58 -1.41 -7.76 -22.08
C LEU A 58 -0.42 -6.94 -22.90
N ARG A 59 -0.89 -6.36 -23.98
CA ARG A 59 -0.12 -5.44 -24.81
C ARG A 59 -0.89 -4.16 -25.08
N GLU A 60 -0.22 -3.04 -24.93
CA GLU A 60 -0.77 -1.72 -25.27
C GLU A 60 -1.21 -1.71 -26.75
N GLY A 61 -2.37 -1.15 -27.01
CA GLY A 61 -2.94 -1.08 -28.35
C GLY A 61 -3.68 -2.34 -28.83
N GLU A 62 -3.70 -3.42 -28.04
CA GLU A 62 -4.41 -4.64 -28.39
C GLU A 62 -5.65 -4.85 -27.50
N PRO A 63 -6.82 -5.19 -28.09
CA PRO A 63 -8.01 -5.55 -27.33
C PRO A 63 -7.87 -6.97 -26.76
N VAL A 64 -8.54 -7.23 -25.63
CA VAL A 64 -8.57 -8.54 -25.00
C VAL A 64 -9.99 -8.87 -24.49
N ARG A 65 -10.38 -10.13 -24.60
CA ARG A 65 -11.59 -10.69 -24.00
C ARG A 65 -11.17 -11.65 -22.88
N ILE A 66 -11.63 -11.36 -21.67
CA ILE A 66 -11.34 -12.19 -20.52
C ILE A 66 -12.65 -12.77 -19.98
N ALA A 67 -12.83 -14.07 -20.17
CA ALA A 67 -13.99 -14.81 -19.66
C ALA A 67 -13.67 -15.31 -18.25
N VAL A 68 -14.42 -14.85 -17.27
CA VAL A 68 -14.24 -15.21 -15.85
C VAL A 68 -15.41 -16.04 -15.38
N THR A 69 -15.16 -17.29 -15.01
CA THR A 69 -16.16 -18.23 -14.48
C THR A 69 -16.06 -18.30 -12.96
N ASN A 70 -17.18 -18.06 -12.29
CA ASN A 70 -17.27 -18.15 -10.83
C ASN A 70 -17.82 -19.52 -10.42
N THR A 71 -17.00 -20.35 -9.78
CA THR A 71 -17.43 -21.65 -9.22
C THR A 71 -17.65 -21.60 -7.69
N LEU A 72 -17.58 -20.42 -7.09
CA LEU A 72 -17.88 -20.22 -5.68
C LEU A 72 -19.40 -20.38 -5.43
N LYS A 73 -19.77 -20.48 -4.16
CA LYS A 73 -21.18 -20.47 -3.71
C LYS A 73 -21.73 -19.07 -3.48
N THR A 74 -20.86 -18.06 -3.58
CA THR A 74 -21.17 -16.63 -3.43
C THR A 74 -20.82 -15.92 -4.71
N ASP A 75 -21.31 -14.69 -4.88
CA ASP A 75 -20.90 -13.82 -5.98
C ASP A 75 -19.40 -13.49 -5.91
N SER A 76 -18.84 -13.13 -7.03
CA SER A 76 -17.45 -12.74 -7.17
C SER A 76 -17.29 -11.65 -8.22
N SER A 77 -16.07 -11.18 -8.38
CA SER A 77 -15.72 -10.13 -9.35
C SER A 77 -14.21 -10.12 -9.58
N ILE A 78 -13.78 -9.47 -10.65
CA ILE A 78 -12.37 -9.06 -10.81
C ILE A 78 -12.34 -7.57 -11.12
N HIS A 79 -11.68 -6.81 -10.29
CA HIS A 79 -11.27 -5.43 -10.54
C HIS A 79 -9.86 -5.43 -11.14
N TRP A 80 -9.67 -4.69 -12.23
CA TRP A 80 -8.40 -4.54 -12.95
C TRP A 80 -7.72 -3.27 -12.48
N HIS A 81 -7.02 -3.37 -11.36
CA HIS A 81 -6.50 -2.23 -10.62
C HIS A 81 -5.48 -1.43 -11.43
N GLY A 82 -5.76 -0.16 -11.65
CA GLY A 82 -4.91 0.78 -12.38
C GLY A 82 -5.16 0.84 -13.88
N LEU A 83 -5.95 -0.05 -14.45
CA LEU A 83 -6.27 -0.01 -15.88
C LEU A 83 -7.38 1.01 -16.17
N LEU A 84 -7.21 1.79 -17.24
CA LEU A 84 -8.20 2.70 -17.77
C LEU A 84 -9.17 1.93 -18.68
N LEU A 85 -10.32 1.60 -18.15
CA LEU A 85 -11.31 0.73 -18.77
C LEU A 85 -12.66 1.43 -18.95
N PRO A 86 -13.51 0.95 -19.88
CA PRO A 86 -14.93 1.27 -19.86
C PRO A 86 -15.54 0.90 -18.50
N PHE A 87 -16.40 1.77 -17.99
CA PHE A 87 -16.98 1.67 -16.66
C PHE A 87 -17.54 0.28 -16.31
N GLN A 88 -18.27 -0.34 -17.24
CA GLN A 88 -18.90 -1.66 -17.04
C GLN A 88 -17.91 -2.81 -16.85
N TYR A 89 -16.62 -2.60 -17.15
CA TYR A 89 -15.55 -3.60 -17.01
C TYR A 89 -14.60 -3.32 -15.87
N ASP A 90 -14.86 -2.29 -15.07
CA ASP A 90 -14.05 -1.94 -13.91
C ASP A 90 -14.13 -2.98 -12.78
N GLY A 91 -15.20 -3.78 -12.76
CA GLY A 91 -15.31 -4.97 -11.92
C GLY A 91 -15.74 -4.71 -10.47
N VAL A 92 -16.45 -3.62 -10.20
CA VAL A 92 -16.94 -3.28 -8.86
C VAL A 92 -18.42 -3.60 -8.73
N PRO A 93 -18.80 -4.70 -8.01
CA PRO A 93 -20.20 -5.12 -7.89
C PRO A 93 -21.08 -4.06 -7.24
N GLY A 94 -22.28 -3.87 -7.79
CA GLY A 94 -23.24 -2.89 -7.32
C GLY A 94 -22.92 -1.44 -7.69
N VAL A 95 -21.77 -1.19 -8.34
CA VAL A 95 -21.36 0.11 -8.85
C VAL A 95 -21.19 0.04 -10.36
N SER A 96 -20.24 -0.73 -10.87
CA SER A 96 -19.96 -0.80 -12.32
C SER A 96 -20.65 -1.97 -13.03
N PHE A 97 -21.00 -3.02 -12.30
CA PHE A 97 -21.71 -4.20 -12.83
C PHE A 97 -22.36 -5.01 -11.69
N PRO A 98 -23.24 -6.00 -12.00
CA PRO A 98 -23.94 -6.76 -10.95
C PRO A 98 -23.09 -7.76 -10.17
N GLY A 99 -21.86 -8.04 -10.59
CA GLY A 99 -21.05 -9.16 -10.09
C GLY A 99 -21.20 -10.41 -10.94
N ILE A 100 -20.43 -11.44 -10.62
CA ILE A 100 -20.46 -12.75 -11.27
C ILE A 100 -21.12 -13.73 -10.30
N MET A 101 -22.37 -14.15 -10.61
CA MET A 101 -23.11 -15.06 -9.72
C MET A 101 -22.51 -16.47 -9.73
N PRO A 102 -22.82 -17.30 -8.71
CA PRO A 102 -22.39 -18.69 -8.67
C PRO A 102 -22.75 -19.47 -9.94
N GLY A 103 -21.75 -20.11 -10.55
CA GLY A 103 -21.90 -20.87 -11.80
C GLY A 103 -21.93 -20.05 -13.08
N GLU A 104 -21.90 -18.72 -13.00
CA GLU A 104 -21.92 -17.85 -14.16
C GLU A 104 -20.53 -17.54 -14.69
N THR A 105 -20.49 -17.13 -15.96
CA THR A 105 -19.31 -16.59 -16.62
C THR A 105 -19.61 -15.16 -17.08
N PHE A 106 -18.76 -14.21 -16.69
CA PHE A 106 -18.79 -12.84 -17.19
C PHE A 106 -17.61 -12.60 -18.14
N VAL A 107 -17.86 -11.90 -19.24
CA VAL A 107 -16.85 -11.56 -20.24
C VAL A 107 -16.48 -10.08 -20.11
N TYR A 108 -15.26 -9.83 -19.72
CA TYR A 108 -14.65 -8.51 -19.79
C TYR A 108 -14.12 -8.29 -21.20
N ASP A 109 -14.81 -7.49 -21.99
CA ASP A 109 -14.44 -7.14 -23.37
C ASP A 109 -13.66 -5.82 -23.37
N ILE A 110 -12.38 -5.93 -23.07
CA ILE A 110 -11.51 -4.78 -22.84
C ILE A 110 -11.01 -4.25 -24.18
N PRO A 111 -11.31 -2.99 -24.54
CA PRO A 111 -10.78 -2.38 -25.73
C PRO A 111 -9.26 -2.21 -25.68
N ALA A 112 -8.66 -1.82 -26.79
CA ALA A 112 -7.22 -1.56 -26.84
C ALA A 112 -6.79 -0.57 -25.75
N LEU A 113 -5.92 -1.02 -24.85
CA LEU A 113 -5.36 -0.22 -23.77
C LEU A 113 -4.45 0.89 -24.31
N ARG A 114 -4.49 2.06 -23.67
CA ARG A 114 -3.63 3.21 -23.99
C ARG A 114 -2.52 3.42 -22.97
N GLN A 115 -2.15 2.36 -22.28
CA GLN A 115 -1.19 2.40 -21.20
C GLN A 115 -0.38 1.11 -21.18
N SER A 116 0.87 1.21 -20.76
CA SER A 116 1.74 0.08 -20.44
C SER A 116 2.15 0.16 -18.97
N GLY A 117 2.77 -0.88 -18.45
CA GLY A 117 3.31 -0.87 -17.10
C GLY A 117 2.88 -2.06 -16.25
N THR A 118 3.13 -1.94 -14.96
CA THR A 118 2.86 -2.96 -13.95
C THR A 118 1.61 -2.60 -13.17
N TYR A 119 0.65 -3.52 -13.15
CA TYR A 119 -0.64 -3.41 -12.49
C TYR A 119 -0.96 -4.72 -11.79
N TRP A 120 -2.17 -4.84 -11.23
CA TRP A 120 -2.63 -6.08 -10.63
C TRP A 120 -4.15 -6.19 -10.72
N TRP A 121 -4.68 -7.37 -10.47
CA TRP A 121 -6.10 -7.63 -10.45
C TRP A 121 -6.48 -8.31 -9.13
N HIS A 122 -7.68 -8.06 -8.65
CA HIS A 122 -8.17 -8.65 -7.40
C HIS A 122 -9.69 -8.68 -7.33
N SER A 123 -10.23 -9.51 -6.45
CA SER A 123 -11.65 -9.49 -6.14
C SER A 123 -12.07 -8.17 -5.50
N HIS A 124 -13.25 -7.72 -5.86
CA HIS A 124 -13.92 -6.60 -5.20
C HIS A 124 -15.21 -7.07 -4.50
N SER A 125 -15.29 -8.38 -4.16
CA SER A 125 -16.43 -9.04 -3.54
C SER A 125 -16.08 -9.61 -2.18
N GLY A 126 -16.82 -9.23 -1.14
CA GLY A 126 -16.64 -9.75 0.21
C GLY A 126 -15.21 -9.60 0.72
N LEU A 127 -14.67 -10.68 1.31
CA LEU A 127 -13.29 -10.76 1.81
C LEU A 127 -12.43 -11.73 0.98
N GLN A 128 -12.74 -11.90 -0.29
CA GLN A 128 -12.09 -12.86 -1.17
C GLN A 128 -10.63 -12.47 -1.47
N GLU A 129 -10.32 -11.19 -1.50
CA GLU A 129 -8.95 -10.68 -1.66
C GLU A 129 -8.03 -11.20 -0.55
N GLN A 130 -8.43 -11.11 0.71
CA GLN A 130 -7.67 -11.67 1.84
C GLN A 130 -7.47 -13.19 1.70
N ALA A 131 -8.44 -13.89 1.10
CA ALA A 131 -8.36 -15.34 0.87
C ALA A 131 -7.43 -15.74 -0.29
N GLY A 132 -6.95 -14.78 -1.10
CA GLY A 132 -5.99 -15.05 -2.17
C GLY A 132 -6.47 -14.74 -3.59
N HIS A 133 -7.64 -14.12 -3.74
CA HIS A 133 -8.20 -13.79 -5.05
C HIS A 133 -7.56 -12.52 -5.62
N TYR A 134 -6.32 -12.63 -6.05
CA TYR A 134 -5.51 -11.57 -6.67
C TYR A 134 -4.43 -12.17 -7.57
N GLY A 135 -3.90 -11.34 -8.47
CA GLY A 135 -2.79 -11.71 -9.33
C GLY A 135 -2.18 -10.50 -10.04
N PRO A 136 -1.00 -10.65 -10.64
CA PRO A 136 -0.30 -9.57 -11.31
C PRO A 136 -0.82 -9.32 -12.73
N ILE A 137 -0.64 -8.08 -13.21
CA ILE A 137 -0.82 -7.67 -14.60
C ILE A 137 0.47 -7.00 -15.08
N VAL A 138 0.90 -7.36 -16.27
CA VAL A 138 1.92 -6.61 -17.02
C VAL A 138 1.33 -6.24 -18.37
N VAL A 139 1.31 -4.95 -18.67
CA VAL A 139 0.94 -4.44 -19.99
C VAL A 139 2.22 -4.03 -20.71
N GLU A 140 2.60 -4.80 -21.71
CA GLU A 140 3.77 -4.51 -22.54
C GLU A 140 3.52 -3.26 -23.40
N PRO A 141 4.50 -2.36 -23.56
CA PRO A 141 4.34 -1.20 -24.41
C PRO A 141 4.20 -1.58 -25.90
N ALA A 142 3.43 -0.78 -26.65
CA ALA A 142 3.29 -0.96 -28.09
C ALA A 142 4.60 -0.75 -28.85
N GLY A 143 5.43 0.18 -28.36
CA GLY A 143 6.75 0.51 -28.91
C GLY A 143 7.91 -0.04 -28.07
N ALA A 144 9.05 0.60 -28.16
CA ALA A 144 10.19 0.28 -27.33
C ALA A 144 9.93 0.67 -25.87
N ASP A 145 10.24 -0.24 -24.93
CA ASP A 145 10.13 0.08 -23.51
C ASP A 145 11.21 1.12 -23.14
N PRO A 146 10.85 2.26 -22.56
CA PRO A 146 11.82 3.24 -22.09
C PRO A 146 12.70 2.71 -20.95
N VAL A 147 12.23 1.68 -20.24
CA VAL A 147 12.99 1.01 -19.18
C VAL A 147 13.68 -0.22 -19.77
N GLN A 148 14.98 -0.08 -20.06
CA GLN A 148 15.77 -1.17 -20.61
C GLN A 148 16.33 -2.07 -19.51
N ALA A 149 16.06 -3.36 -19.59
CA ALA A 149 16.55 -4.37 -18.67
C ALA A 149 16.91 -5.66 -19.44
N ASP A 150 17.86 -6.42 -18.91
CA ASP A 150 18.26 -7.72 -19.47
C ASP A 150 17.34 -8.83 -18.97
N ARG A 151 16.74 -8.63 -17.77
CA ARG A 151 15.75 -9.52 -17.18
C ARG A 151 14.62 -8.72 -16.55
N ASP A 152 13.45 -9.33 -16.57
CA ASP A 152 12.21 -8.75 -16.03
C ASP A 152 11.50 -9.80 -15.17
N HIS A 153 11.30 -9.50 -13.89
CA HIS A 153 10.69 -10.39 -12.93
C HIS A 153 9.54 -9.68 -12.20
N VAL A 154 8.52 -10.44 -11.83
CA VAL A 154 7.38 -9.96 -11.04
C VAL A 154 7.50 -10.47 -9.61
N LEU A 155 7.39 -9.56 -8.64
CA LEU A 155 7.30 -9.86 -7.22
C LEU A 155 5.97 -9.34 -6.67
N LEU A 156 5.06 -10.23 -6.38
CA LEU A 156 3.79 -9.91 -5.74
C LEU A 156 3.86 -10.26 -4.26
N LEU A 157 3.75 -9.23 -3.44
CA LEU A 157 3.73 -9.34 -1.97
C LEU A 157 2.31 -9.51 -1.48
N SER A 158 2.13 -10.33 -0.46
CA SER A 158 0.84 -10.58 0.16
C SER A 158 1.00 -11.17 1.56
N GLU A 159 -0.09 -11.53 2.19
CA GLU A 159 -0.08 -12.22 3.48
C GLU A 159 -0.98 -13.46 3.46
N PHE A 160 -0.72 -14.34 4.39
CA PHE A 160 -1.51 -15.54 4.66
C PHE A 160 -1.79 -15.69 6.15
N THR A 161 -2.97 -16.18 6.48
CA THR A 161 -3.31 -16.66 7.81
C THR A 161 -4.18 -17.90 7.70
N PRO A 162 -4.06 -18.89 8.62
CA PRO A 162 -4.98 -20.01 8.68
C PRO A 162 -6.39 -19.62 9.16
N LEU A 163 -6.56 -18.43 9.71
CA LEU A 163 -7.87 -17.92 10.13
C LEU A 163 -8.72 -17.55 8.91
N HIS A 164 -10.02 -17.83 8.99
CA HIS A 164 -10.94 -17.42 7.95
C HIS A 164 -11.04 -15.86 7.90
N PRO A 165 -11.09 -15.21 6.73
CA PRO A 165 -11.15 -13.76 6.64
C PRO A 165 -12.27 -13.10 7.45
N HIS A 166 -13.45 -13.71 7.51
CA HIS A 166 -14.54 -13.23 8.36
C HIS A 166 -14.20 -13.26 9.84
N THR A 167 -13.42 -14.23 10.31
CA THR A 167 -12.96 -14.26 11.70
C THR A 167 -12.07 -13.07 12.03
N ILE A 168 -11.17 -12.71 11.10
CA ILE A 168 -10.32 -11.51 11.26
C ILE A 168 -11.20 -10.27 11.35
N MET A 169 -12.08 -10.06 10.36
CA MET A 169 -12.95 -8.90 10.31
C MET A 169 -13.87 -8.77 11.54
N ASP A 170 -14.46 -9.88 11.97
CA ASP A 170 -15.35 -9.89 13.15
C ASP A 170 -14.61 -9.51 14.44
N LYS A 171 -13.33 -9.88 14.54
CA LYS A 171 -12.50 -9.52 15.70
C LYS A 171 -12.08 -8.06 15.65
N LEU A 172 -11.65 -7.56 14.49
CA LEU A 172 -11.29 -6.15 14.31
C LEU A 172 -12.47 -5.22 14.60
N LYS A 173 -13.70 -5.60 14.20
CA LYS A 173 -14.92 -4.83 14.52
C LYS A 173 -15.30 -4.84 16.01
N LYS A 174 -14.74 -5.75 16.79
CA LYS A 174 -14.92 -5.79 18.27
C LYS A 174 -13.84 -5.01 19.00
N GLY A 175 -12.68 -4.88 18.40
CA GLY A 175 -11.54 -4.13 18.92
C GLY A 175 -10.41 -4.17 17.90
N GLU A 176 -10.07 -3.02 17.37
CA GLU A 176 -9.02 -2.86 16.36
C GLU A 176 -7.69 -3.47 16.80
N GLU A 177 -7.37 -3.36 18.08
CA GLU A 177 -6.16 -3.91 18.70
C GLU A 177 -6.15 -5.43 18.87
N TYR A 178 -7.20 -6.16 18.48
CA TYR A 178 -7.32 -7.59 18.81
C TYR A 178 -6.12 -8.42 18.33
N PHE A 179 -5.56 -8.12 17.16
CA PHE A 179 -4.42 -8.81 16.56
C PHE A 179 -3.09 -8.04 16.67
N ASN A 180 -3.09 -6.89 17.35
CA ASN A 180 -1.85 -6.18 17.64
C ASN A 180 -1.15 -6.79 18.86
N TYR A 181 -0.14 -7.62 18.62
CA TYR A 181 0.66 -8.26 19.67
C TYR A 181 1.91 -7.48 20.05
N GLN A 182 2.14 -6.31 19.48
CA GLN A 182 3.25 -5.41 19.80
C GLN A 182 2.88 -4.35 20.85
N LYS A 183 1.96 -4.67 21.73
CA LYS A 183 1.50 -3.77 22.81
C LYS A 183 2.61 -3.49 23.81
N THR A 184 2.74 -2.23 24.21
CA THR A 184 3.63 -1.83 25.30
C THR A 184 3.04 -2.25 26.64
N SER A 185 3.91 -2.63 27.58
CA SER A 185 3.54 -2.97 28.94
C SER A 185 4.35 -2.14 29.95
N TRP A 186 3.97 -2.21 31.22
CA TRP A 186 4.74 -1.56 32.31
C TRP A 186 6.16 -2.07 32.46
N THR A 187 6.41 -3.28 32.02
CA THR A 187 7.68 -4.00 32.14
C THR A 187 8.28 -4.39 30.79
N GLY A 188 7.75 -3.84 29.68
CA GLY A 188 8.25 -4.12 28.33
C GLY A 188 9.55 -3.36 28.03
N ASP A 189 10.18 -3.73 26.90
CA ASP A 189 11.46 -3.16 26.46
C ASP A 189 11.38 -1.65 26.14
N TYR A 190 10.15 -1.14 25.87
CA TYR A 190 9.89 0.29 25.63
C TYR A 190 8.90 0.85 26.67
N PRO A 191 9.33 1.05 27.93
CA PRO A 191 8.44 1.59 28.95
C PRO A 191 8.13 3.06 28.66
N LEU A 192 6.85 3.40 28.54
CA LEU A 192 6.40 4.79 28.45
C LEU A 192 6.58 5.51 29.79
N SER A 193 6.99 6.77 29.75
CA SER A 193 6.93 7.64 30.93
C SER A 193 5.49 7.77 31.45
N GLY A 194 5.31 8.23 32.65
CA GLY A 194 3.96 8.45 33.20
C GLY A 194 3.19 9.52 32.43
N GLU A 195 3.88 10.48 31.84
CA GLU A 195 3.29 11.57 31.03
C GLU A 195 2.90 11.06 29.65
N ASP A 196 3.81 10.43 28.91
CA ASP A 196 3.52 9.83 27.59
C ASP A 196 2.36 8.85 27.68
N ARG A 197 2.34 8.03 28.73
CA ARG A 197 1.26 7.07 28.95
C ARG A 197 -0.10 7.75 29.11
N ARG A 198 -0.15 8.86 29.85
CA ARG A 198 -1.40 9.64 29.99
C ARG A 198 -1.80 10.26 28.65
N MET A 199 -0.85 10.73 27.88
CA MET A 199 -1.08 11.32 26.57
C MET A 199 -1.67 10.28 25.60
N TRP A 200 -0.99 9.14 25.43
CA TRP A 200 -1.47 8.05 24.56
C TRP A 200 -2.79 7.49 25.02
N ALA A 201 -3.03 7.38 26.35
CA ALA A 201 -4.31 6.93 26.90
C ALA A 201 -5.47 7.90 26.59
N ARG A 202 -5.23 9.21 26.53
CA ARG A 202 -6.26 10.18 26.08
C ARG A 202 -6.66 9.94 24.64
N MET A 203 -5.72 9.58 23.78
CA MET A 203 -5.96 9.22 22.39
C MET A 203 -6.56 7.82 22.21
N ARG A 204 -6.59 7.02 23.28
CA ARG A 204 -6.98 5.59 23.27
C ARG A 204 -6.13 4.76 22.31
N MET A 205 -4.86 5.09 22.18
CA MET A 205 -3.89 4.44 21.32
C MET A 205 -2.61 4.13 22.09
N MET A 206 -1.73 3.38 21.43
CA MET A 206 -0.34 3.16 21.87
C MET A 206 0.62 3.57 20.74
N PRO A 207 1.84 3.99 21.05
CA PRO A 207 2.82 4.32 20.02
C PRO A 207 3.24 3.11 19.17
N THR A 208 2.92 1.90 19.59
CA THR A 208 3.13 0.64 18.86
C THR A 208 1.93 0.22 18.00
N ASP A 209 0.89 1.05 17.93
CA ASP A 209 -0.32 0.77 17.15
C ASP A 209 -0.13 1.17 15.69
N ILE A 210 0.63 0.35 14.97
CA ILE A 210 1.06 0.59 13.59
C ILE A 210 0.34 -0.33 12.60
N ALA A 211 0.05 -1.56 13.02
CA ALA A 211 -0.63 -2.55 12.20
C ALA A 211 -1.70 -3.27 13.03
N ASP A 212 -2.91 -3.32 12.49
CA ASP A 212 -4.05 -4.00 13.14
C ASP A 212 -3.85 -5.51 13.21
N VAL A 213 -3.16 -6.09 12.22
CA VAL A 213 -2.80 -7.52 12.17
C VAL A 213 -1.32 -7.65 11.93
N THR A 214 -0.62 -8.28 12.87
CA THR A 214 0.84 -8.40 12.89
C THR A 214 1.34 -9.75 12.39
N GLY A 215 2.65 -9.90 12.26
CA GLY A 215 3.32 -11.15 11.89
C GLY A 215 3.10 -12.32 12.86
N SER A 216 2.52 -12.09 14.03
CA SER A 216 2.06 -13.16 14.92
C SER A 216 0.84 -13.90 14.37
N THR A 217 0.05 -13.25 13.50
CA THR A 217 -1.14 -13.81 12.84
C THR A 217 -0.87 -14.08 11.37
N TYR A 218 -0.16 -13.17 10.70
CA TYR A 218 0.21 -13.28 9.29
C TYR A 218 1.55 -13.99 9.07
N THR A 219 1.62 -14.74 7.97
CA THR A 219 2.85 -15.10 7.27
C THR A 219 2.92 -14.25 6.01
N TYR A 220 3.97 -13.47 5.85
CA TYR A 220 4.15 -12.60 4.69
C TYR A 220 4.74 -13.37 3.52
N LEU A 221 4.27 -13.08 2.31
CA LEU A 221 4.50 -13.93 1.14
C LEU A 221 5.13 -13.16 -0.03
N ALA A 222 6.05 -13.84 -0.70
CA ALA A 222 6.58 -13.46 -2.01
C ALA A 222 6.05 -14.46 -3.05
N ASN A 223 5.24 -14.00 -4.01
CA ASN A 223 4.59 -14.86 -5.02
C ASN A 223 3.88 -16.08 -4.41
N GLY A 224 3.19 -15.89 -3.29
CA GLY A 224 2.45 -16.93 -2.60
C GLY A 224 3.28 -17.86 -1.71
N ARG A 225 4.59 -17.66 -1.62
CA ARG A 225 5.53 -18.46 -0.82
C ARG A 225 5.93 -17.74 0.44
N GLY A 226 5.91 -18.43 1.56
CA GLY A 226 6.46 -17.93 2.82
C GLY A 226 7.99 -17.90 2.82
N PRO A 227 8.60 -17.19 3.79
CA PRO A 227 10.06 -17.04 3.84
C PRO A 227 10.84 -18.36 3.88
N GLU A 228 10.28 -19.40 4.50
CA GLU A 228 10.91 -20.71 4.61
C GLU A 228 10.80 -21.54 3.31
N GLU A 229 9.83 -21.25 2.46
CA GLU A 229 9.60 -21.98 1.19
C GLU A 229 10.53 -21.52 0.08
N GLY A 230 11.06 -20.32 0.20
CA GLY A 230 11.99 -19.73 -0.73
C GLY A 230 11.37 -19.27 -2.06
N MET A 231 11.87 -18.17 -2.57
CA MET A 231 11.58 -17.63 -3.90
C MET A 231 12.89 -17.14 -4.50
N GLU A 232 13.23 -17.58 -5.71
CA GLU A 232 14.50 -17.28 -6.36
C GLU A 232 14.29 -16.66 -7.74
N TYR A 233 15.05 -15.61 -8.04
CA TYR A 233 15.15 -15.01 -9.36
C TYR A 233 16.59 -15.11 -9.87
N LEU A 234 16.77 -15.67 -11.06
CA LEU A 234 18.08 -15.81 -11.69
C LEU A 234 18.54 -14.49 -12.31
N PHE A 235 19.83 -14.20 -12.17
CA PHE A 235 20.55 -13.18 -12.90
C PHE A 235 21.92 -13.68 -13.37
N ARG A 236 22.55 -12.99 -14.31
CA ARG A 236 23.96 -13.12 -14.64
C ARG A 236 24.71 -11.86 -14.23
N PRO A 237 25.93 -11.95 -13.70
CA PRO A 237 26.74 -10.77 -13.40
C PRO A 237 26.83 -9.82 -14.60
N GLY A 238 26.58 -8.53 -14.36
CA GLY A 238 26.55 -7.50 -15.38
C GLY A 238 25.19 -7.26 -16.04
N GLU A 239 24.18 -8.09 -15.75
CA GLU A 239 22.81 -7.85 -16.19
C GLU A 239 22.12 -6.79 -15.34
N ARG A 240 21.29 -5.98 -15.98
CA ARG A 240 20.28 -5.15 -15.31
C ARG A 240 18.99 -5.93 -15.17
N VAL A 241 18.53 -6.04 -13.93
CA VAL A 241 17.32 -6.77 -13.57
C VAL A 241 16.22 -5.78 -13.20
N ARG A 242 15.09 -5.84 -13.90
CA ARG A 242 13.86 -5.16 -13.53
C ARG A 242 13.06 -6.04 -12.58
N LEU A 243 12.71 -5.51 -11.43
CA LEU A 243 11.75 -6.13 -10.54
C LEU A 243 10.47 -5.29 -10.54
N ARG A 244 9.38 -5.92 -10.93
CA ARG A 244 8.04 -5.33 -10.88
C ARG A 244 7.40 -5.75 -9.56
N ILE A 245 7.38 -4.83 -8.61
CA ILE A 245 6.96 -5.10 -7.23
C ILE A 245 5.53 -4.62 -7.06
N ILE A 246 4.65 -5.53 -6.67
CA ILE A 246 3.22 -5.30 -6.46
C ILE A 246 2.90 -5.62 -5.01
N ASN A 247 2.26 -4.71 -4.29
CA ASN A 247 1.71 -5.02 -2.98
C ASN A 247 0.23 -5.40 -3.11
N GLY A 248 -0.03 -6.70 -3.26
CA GLY A 248 -1.37 -7.29 -3.32
C GLY A 248 -1.90 -7.74 -1.95
N SER A 249 -1.33 -7.24 -0.85
CA SER A 249 -1.81 -7.56 0.50
C SER A 249 -3.12 -6.85 0.81
N ALA A 250 -3.92 -7.43 1.71
CA ALA A 250 -5.18 -6.83 2.13
C ALA A 250 -4.98 -5.61 3.04
N MET A 251 -3.88 -5.57 3.82
CA MET A 251 -3.65 -4.47 4.76
C MET A 251 -2.18 -4.21 5.13
N THR A 252 -1.24 -5.04 4.71
CA THR A 252 0.17 -4.89 5.11
C THR A 252 0.93 -3.93 4.21
N PHE A 253 1.60 -2.95 4.81
CA PHE A 253 2.64 -2.14 4.16
C PHE A 253 3.99 -2.80 4.34
N PHE A 254 4.86 -2.72 3.34
CA PHE A 254 6.20 -3.30 3.38
C PHE A 254 7.29 -2.26 3.14
N ASN A 255 8.41 -2.43 3.82
CA ASN A 255 9.66 -1.73 3.54
C ASN A 255 10.53 -2.63 2.67
N ILE A 256 10.86 -2.17 1.47
CA ILE A 256 11.61 -2.95 0.47
C ILE A 256 13.05 -2.51 0.44
N ARG A 257 13.96 -3.45 0.63
CA ARG A 257 15.40 -3.24 0.50
C ARG A 257 16.11 -4.47 -0.03
N ILE A 258 17.26 -4.28 -0.64
CA ILE A 258 18.17 -5.34 -1.05
C ILE A 258 19.50 -5.03 -0.35
N PRO A 259 19.79 -5.63 0.82
CA PRO A 259 20.95 -5.27 1.61
C PRO A 259 22.24 -5.29 0.80
N GLY A 260 23.01 -4.19 0.87
CA GLY A 260 24.26 -4.02 0.14
C GLY A 260 24.11 -3.57 -1.31
N LEU A 261 22.89 -3.40 -1.83
CA LEU A 261 22.66 -2.88 -3.18
C LEU A 261 21.80 -1.61 -3.15
N LYS A 262 22.18 -0.67 -3.99
CA LYS A 262 21.33 0.43 -4.43
C LYS A 262 20.55 0.01 -5.65
N PHE A 263 19.40 0.62 -5.87
CA PHE A 263 18.60 0.39 -7.06
C PHE A 263 17.92 1.68 -7.51
N HIS A 264 17.44 1.71 -8.75
CA HIS A 264 16.72 2.84 -9.29
C HIS A 264 15.23 2.51 -9.36
N VAL A 265 14.39 3.36 -8.73
CA VAL A 265 12.96 3.33 -8.96
C VAL A 265 12.69 3.97 -10.31
N VAL A 266 12.02 3.27 -11.21
CA VAL A 266 11.82 3.66 -12.61
C VAL A 266 10.35 3.75 -13.00
N ALA A 267 9.45 3.20 -12.20
CA ALA A 267 8.00 3.34 -12.37
C ALA A 267 7.28 3.25 -11.04
N ALA A 268 6.13 3.90 -10.93
CA ALA A 268 5.22 3.85 -9.80
C ALA A 268 3.77 3.82 -10.33
N ASP A 269 2.95 2.90 -9.80
CA ASP A 269 1.55 2.69 -10.19
C ASP A 269 1.35 2.63 -11.72
N GLY A 270 2.23 1.89 -12.39
CA GLY A 270 2.23 1.69 -13.83
C GLY A 270 2.75 2.86 -14.65
N GLN A 271 3.13 3.97 -14.05
CA GLN A 271 3.66 5.15 -14.75
C GLN A 271 5.18 5.21 -14.64
N ASN A 272 5.87 5.40 -15.77
CA ASN A 272 7.31 5.61 -15.77
C ASN A 272 7.68 6.93 -15.11
N VAL A 273 8.69 6.90 -14.25
CA VAL A 273 9.23 8.07 -13.57
C VAL A 273 10.69 8.30 -13.97
N ARG A 274 11.19 9.49 -13.71
CA ARG A 274 12.62 9.76 -13.79
C ARG A 274 13.33 8.83 -12.81
N PRO A 275 14.37 8.11 -13.21
CA PRO A 275 15.04 7.16 -12.32
C PRO A 275 15.56 7.83 -11.04
N VAL A 276 15.22 7.26 -9.90
CA VAL A 276 15.64 7.73 -8.58
C VAL A 276 16.44 6.63 -7.89
N GLU A 277 17.72 6.88 -7.60
CA GLU A 277 18.56 5.95 -6.86
C GLU A 277 18.23 5.99 -5.37
N VAL A 278 17.88 4.85 -4.80
CA VAL A 278 17.57 4.67 -3.39
C VAL A 278 18.08 3.31 -2.89
N GLU A 279 18.02 3.10 -1.59
CA GLU A 279 18.37 1.84 -0.94
C GLU A 279 17.16 1.18 -0.27
N GLU A 280 16.09 1.95 -0.04
CA GLU A 280 14.85 1.45 0.56
C GLU A 280 13.65 2.28 0.09
N PHE A 281 12.47 1.67 0.08
CA PHE A 281 11.20 2.38 -0.05
C PHE A 281 10.10 1.63 0.70
N GLN A 282 9.08 2.36 1.12
CA GLN A 282 7.85 1.77 1.66
C GLN A 282 6.82 1.64 0.55
N ILE A 283 6.17 0.48 0.45
CA ILE A 283 5.09 0.21 -0.50
C ILE A 283 3.79 -0.03 0.26
N GLY A 284 2.79 0.82 0.03
CA GLY A 284 1.45 0.66 0.58
C GLY A 284 0.65 -0.42 -0.14
N THR A 285 -0.48 -0.82 0.46
CA THR A 285 -1.42 -1.73 -0.20
C THR A 285 -1.89 -1.15 -1.53
N ALA A 286 -2.00 -2.00 -2.53
CA ALA A 286 -2.38 -1.67 -3.92
C ALA A 286 -1.34 -0.88 -4.73
N GLU A 287 -0.26 -0.39 -4.14
CA GLU A 287 0.81 0.28 -4.88
C GLU A 287 1.64 -0.71 -5.69
N THR A 288 2.20 -0.22 -6.79
CA THR A 288 3.21 -0.92 -7.58
C THR A 288 4.44 -0.04 -7.80
N TYR A 289 5.63 -0.64 -7.74
CA TYR A 289 6.89 0.01 -8.07
C TYR A 289 7.72 -0.90 -8.95
N ASP A 290 8.34 -0.34 -9.99
CA ASP A 290 9.36 -1.04 -10.75
C ASP A 290 10.72 -0.49 -10.39
N ILE A 291 11.66 -1.39 -10.11
CA ILE A 291 13.04 -1.04 -9.80
C ILE A 291 14.00 -1.71 -10.77
N LEU A 292 15.10 -1.04 -11.05
CA LEU A 292 16.26 -1.60 -11.76
C LEU A 292 17.39 -1.80 -10.76
N VAL A 293 17.96 -3.00 -10.75
CA VAL A 293 19.10 -3.37 -9.93
C VAL A 293 20.17 -4.05 -10.80
N GLU A 294 21.44 -3.84 -10.48
CA GLU A 294 22.59 -4.48 -11.10
C GLU A 294 23.28 -5.37 -10.07
N PRO A 295 22.79 -6.60 -9.88
CA PRO A 295 23.31 -7.47 -8.85
C PRO A 295 24.71 -8.00 -9.23
N THR A 296 25.57 -8.11 -8.24
CA THR A 296 26.92 -8.64 -8.34
C THR A 296 27.11 -9.84 -7.42
N GLY A 297 28.18 -10.63 -7.61
CA GLY A 297 28.42 -11.79 -6.77
C GLY A 297 27.44 -12.94 -7.03
N GLU A 298 27.13 -13.72 -5.97
CA GLU A 298 26.35 -14.94 -6.11
C GLU A 298 24.88 -14.80 -5.75
N ALA A 299 24.55 -14.01 -4.71
CA ALA A 299 23.20 -13.91 -4.20
C ALA A 299 22.95 -12.62 -3.42
N HIS A 300 21.71 -12.12 -3.47
CA HIS A 300 21.21 -10.99 -2.69
C HIS A 300 19.82 -11.29 -2.17
N ALA A 301 19.55 -10.96 -0.91
CA ALA A 301 18.21 -11.05 -0.36
C ALA A 301 17.38 -9.84 -0.80
N ILE A 302 16.16 -10.08 -1.31
CA ILE A 302 15.13 -9.07 -1.47
C ILE A 302 14.25 -9.17 -0.22
N VAL A 303 14.32 -8.16 0.64
CA VAL A 303 13.62 -8.12 1.91
C VAL A 303 12.42 -7.20 1.80
N ALA A 304 11.24 -7.73 2.08
CA ALA A 304 10.01 -6.99 2.25
C ALA A 304 9.58 -7.11 3.72
N GLU A 305 10.11 -6.24 4.56
CA GLU A 305 9.82 -6.20 6.00
C GLU A 305 8.50 -5.46 6.21
N SER A 306 7.58 -6.02 7.02
CA SER A 306 6.33 -5.32 7.34
C SER A 306 6.62 -3.99 8.04
N MET A 307 5.77 -2.99 7.82
CA MET A 307 5.96 -1.64 8.37
C MET A 307 6.12 -1.65 9.90
N ASP A 308 5.37 -2.51 10.58
CA ASP A 308 5.45 -2.72 12.03
C ASP A 308 6.64 -3.59 12.46
N ARG A 309 7.41 -4.12 11.52
CA ARG A 309 8.59 -4.96 11.71
C ARG A 309 8.35 -6.27 12.46
N SER A 310 7.12 -6.79 12.39
CA SER A 310 6.74 -8.07 13.02
C SER A 310 7.06 -9.30 12.16
N GLY A 311 7.48 -9.12 10.92
CA GLY A 311 7.84 -10.19 10.00
C GLY A 311 8.28 -9.66 8.65
N MET A 312 8.61 -10.55 7.72
CA MET A 312 9.02 -10.20 6.36
C MET A 312 8.58 -11.25 5.33
N ALA A 313 8.32 -10.81 4.11
CA ALA A 313 8.39 -11.64 2.92
C ALA A 313 9.83 -11.61 2.39
N LEU A 314 10.24 -12.70 1.72
CA LEU A 314 11.61 -12.89 1.30
C LEU A 314 11.71 -13.50 -0.08
N ALA A 315 12.55 -12.93 -0.94
CA ALA A 315 12.98 -13.52 -2.18
C ALA A 315 14.50 -13.37 -2.33
N MET A 316 15.10 -14.13 -3.24
CA MET A 316 16.53 -14.09 -3.52
C MET A 316 16.77 -13.76 -4.99
N LEU A 317 17.69 -12.83 -5.25
CA LEU A 317 18.37 -12.71 -6.54
C LEU A 317 19.60 -13.60 -6.52
N VAL A 318 19.68 -14.56 -7.44
CA VAL A 318 20.75 -15.58 -7.43
C VAL A 318 21.39 -15.76 -8.80
N SER A 319 22.70 -15.92 -8.83
CA SER A 319 23.42 -16.24 -10.08
C SER A 319 23.31 -17.72 -10.47
N ARG A 320 22.95 -18.58 -9.53
CA ARG A 320 22.63 -19.99 -9.68
C ARG A 320 21.59 -20.42 -8.67
N LEU A 321 20.74 -21.35 -9.05
CA LEU A 321 19.73 -21.92 -8.15
C LEU A 321 20.39 -22.50 -6.89
N GLY A 322 19.77 -22.28 -5.75
CA GLY A 322 20.26 -22.73 -4.45
C GLY A 322 21.31 -21.85 -3.81
N ALA A 323 21.81 -20.81 -4.50
CA ALA A 323 22.66 -19.80 -3.85
C ALA A 323 21.83 -19.06 -2.77
N ARG A 324 22.49 -18.62 -1.69
CA ARG A 324 21.84 -17.94 -0.56
C ARG A 324 22.64 -16.72 -0.19
N ALA A 325 21.94 -15.65 0.11
CA ALA A 325 22.48 -14.47 0.79
C ALA A 325 22.07 -14.51 2.26
N GLU A 326 22.82 -13.80 3.08
CA GLU A 326 22.44 -13.55 4.45
C GLU A 326 21.12 -12.76 4.50
N VAL A 327 20.20 -13.22 5.33
CA VAL A 327 18.93 -12.54 5.58
C VAL A 327 19.10 -11.70 6.84
N PRO A 328 18.91 -10.38 6.79
CA PRO A 328 19.05 -9.54 7.97
C PRO A 328 17.96 -9.88 9.00
N ALA A 329 18.29 -9.71 10.27
CA ALA A 329 17.29 -9.76 11.33
C ALA A 329 16.23 -8.66 11.12
N LEU A 330 15.03 -8.87 11.66
CA LEU A 330 14.02 -7.82 11.78
C LEU A 330 14.60 -6.67 12.60
N ARG A 331 14.32 -5.45 12.17
CA ARG A 331 14.66 -4.25 12.93
C ARG A 331 13.74 -4.12 14.16
N ASP A 332 14.12 -3.27 15.08
CA ASP A 332 13.24 -2.94 16.22
C ASP A 332 11.94 -2.29 15.72
N PRO A 333 10.79 -2.63 16.32
CA PRO A 333 9.51 -2.02 15.95
C PRO A 333 9.58 -0.49 16.03
N PRO A 334 9.08 0.23 15.02
CA PRO A 334 9.03 1.69 15.10
C PRO A 334 7.96 2.13 16.09
N LEU A 335 8.07 3.37 16.56
CA LEU A 335 7.07 4.00 17.41
C LEU A 335 6.42 5.16 16.65
N LEU A 336 5.11 5.27 16.74
CA LEU A 336 4.38 6.44 16.25
C LEU A 336 4.82 7.69 17.01
N THR A 337 4.94 8.78 16.28
CA THR A 337 5.24 10.10 16.82
C THR A 337 3.98 11.00 16.79
N MET A 338 4.04 12.14 17.47
CA MET A 338 2.95 13.12 17.39
C MET A 338 2.75 13.66 15.97
N ALA A 339 3.81 13.72 15.17
CA ALA A 339 3.71 14.11 13.76
C ALA A 339 2.91 13.08 12.95
N ASP A 340 3.08 11.78 13.24
CA ASP A 340 2.32 10.70 12.59
C ASP A 340 0.83 10.77 12.93
N MET A 341 0.51 11.36 14.09
CA MET A 341 -0.86 11.59 14.55
C MET A 341 -1.48 12.91 14.05
N GLY A 342 -0.84 13.60 13.12
CA GLY A 342 -1.31 14.90 12.61
C GLY A 342 -1.30 16.02 13.66
N MET A 343 -0.47 15.89 14.70
CA MET A 343 -0.31 16.88 15.77
C MET A 343 1.01 17.67 15.64
N ASN A 344 1.43 17.96 14.43
CA ASN A 344 2.66 18.71 14.21
C ASN A 344 2.42 20.19 14.52
N HIS A 345 3.12 20.75 15.48
CA HIS A 345 3.23 22.20 15.64
C HIS A 345 4.09 22.71 14.48
N GLY A 346 3.47 23.39 13.51
CA GLY A 346 4.11 23.79 12.27
C GLY A 346 5.48 24.40 12.48
N SER A 347 6.50 23.75 11.98
CA SER A 347 7.66 24.47 11.48
C SER A 347 7.11 25.36 10.36
N HIS A 348 7.07 26.65 10.58
CA HIS A 348 6.78 27.62 9.52
C HIS A 348 7.77 27.32 8.39
N GLY A 349 7.28 26.74 7.30
CA GLY A 349 8.07 26.51 6.11
C GLY A 349 8.61 27.86 5.63
N GLU A 350 9.88 27.89 5.24
CA GLU A 350 10.56 29.05 4.67
C GLU A 350 9.85 29.70 3.45
N GLY A 351 8.63 29.27 3.11
CA GLY A 351 7.82 29.76 1.99
C GLY A 351 6.95 30.99 2.29
N ASP A 352 6.65 31.31 3.55
CA ASP A 352 5.70 32.40 3.89
C ASP A 352 6.37 33.74 4.29
N MET A 353 7.69 33.84 4.22
CA MET A 353 8.39 35.09 4.54
C MET A 353 8.35 36.14 3.41
N ALA A 354 7.79 35.85 2.26
CA ALA A 354 7.69 36.82 1.16
C ALA A 354 6.52 37.83 1.30
N GLY A 355 5.63 37.65 2.28
CA GLY A 355 4.47 38.50 2.51
C GLY A 355 4.62 39.55 3.63
N MET A 356 5.71 39.52 4.40
CA MET A 356 5.88 40.41 5.57
C MET A 356 6.97 41.47 5.41
N ALA A 357 7.41 41.75 4.22
CA ALA A 357 8.35 42.85 3.95
C ALA A 357 7.61 44.20 3.97
N GLY A 358 7.08 44.60 5.12
CA GLY A 358 6.37 45.89 5.25
C GLY A 358 6.00 46.31 6.67
N MET A 359 6.36 45.52 7.67
CA MET A 359 6.12 45.92 9.06
C MET A 359 7.41 46.42 9.72
N ASP A 360 7.35 47.69 10.10
CA ASP A 360 8.43 48.41 10.76
C ASP A 360 8.63 47.89 12.20
N HIS A 361 9.66 47.07 12.42
CA HIS A 361 10.02 46.49 13.72
C HIS A 361 10.61 47.49 14.73
N ALA A 362 10.73 48.78 14.38
CA ALA A 362 11.27 49.79 15.26
C ALA A 362 10.29 50.29 16.36
N ALA A 363 9.02 49.89 16.30
CA ALA A 363 8.00 50.38 17.23
C ALA A 363 7.74 49.47 18.45
N MET A 364 8.40 48.30 18.56
CA MET A 364 8.16 47.36 19.68
C MET A 364 9.41 47.04 20.52
N GLY A 365 10.17 48.02 20.88
CA GLY A 365 11.04 48.11 22.04
C GLY A 365 11.78 46.88 22.59
N HIS A 366 12.17 45.90 21.81
CA HIS A 366 12.99 44.78 22.25
C HIS A 366 14.34 44.75 21.55
N ALA A 367 15.36 45.26 22.25
CA ALA A 367 16.76 45.12 21.86
C ALA A 367 17.22 43.67 22.12
N MET A 368 17.65 42.98 21.08
CA MET A 368 18.34 41.70 21.19
C MET A 368 19.85 41.92 21.33
N PRO A 369 20.53 41.29 22.28
CA PRO A 369 21.98 41.29 22.32
C PRO A 369 22.57 40.33 21.29
N ALA A 370 23.60 40.78 20.57
CA ALA A 370 24.39 39.95 19.69
C ALA A 370 25.14 38.90 20.49
N GLN A 371 24.95 37.60 20.16
CA GLN A 371 25.82 36.52 20.61
C GLN A 371 26.42 35.81 19.40
N ASP A 372 27.75 35.90 19.36
CA ASP A 372 28.64 35.07 18.57
C ASP A 372 28.89 33.78 19.34
N GLY A 373 28.86 32.61 18.67
CA GLY A 373 29.27 31.38 19.29
C GLY A 373 28.39 30.17 18.91
N SER A 374 28.94 29.33 18.05
CA SER A 374 28.44 27.98 17.72
C SER A 374 28.33 27.10 18.96
N GLU A 375 27.10 26.80 19.39
CA GLU A 375 26.80 25.66 20.25
C GLU A 375 25.82 24.70 19.55
N PRO A 376 25.94 23.39 19.80
CA PRO A 376 25.05 22.40 19.17
C PRO A 376 23.62 22.62 19.67
N MET A 377 22.66 22.53 18.74
CA MET A 377 21.24 22.59 19.07
C MET A 377 20.92 21.55 20.14
N ALA A 378 20.63 22.02 21.33
CA ALA A 378 20.12 21.17 22.40
C ALA A 378 18.79 20.57 21.98
N GLU A 379 18.60 19.28 22.24
CA GLU A 379 17.30 18.60 22.19
C GLU A 379 16.28 19.50 22.89
N MET A 380 15.28 19.96 22.14
CA MET A 380 14.15 20.67 22.78
C MET A 380 13.42 19.65 23.65
N ASP A 381 13.49 19.87 24.95
CA ASP A 381 12.73 19.13 25.95
C ASP A 381 11.23 19.30 25.65
N MET A 382 10.65 18.25 25.05
CA MET A 382 9.22 18.19 24.74
C MET A 382 8.32 18.12 26.01
N GLY A 383 8.92 18.00 27.18
CA GLY A 383 8.22 17.91 28.47
C GLY A 383 7.58 19.19 28.98
N SER A 384 7.78 20.35 28.32
CA SER A 384 7.23 21.63 28.77
C SER A 384 6.02 22.16 27.98
N MET A 385 5.53 21.45 26.98
CA MET A 385 4.36 21.87 26.22
C MET A 385 3.07 21.46 26.92
N ASP A 386 2.25 22.45 27.25
CA ASP A 386 0.91 22.19 27.78
C ASP A 386 -0.01 21.62 26.71
N MET A 387 -0.10 20.28 26.69
CA MET A 387 -0.95 19.50 25.78
C MET A 387 -2.41 19.41 26.27
N SER A 388 -2.79 20.17 27.33
CA SER A 388 -4.12 20.08 27.94
C SER A 388 -5.25 20.58 27.05
N GLY A 389 -4.94 21.33 25.99
CA GLY A 389 -5.90 21.86 25.01
C GLY A 389 -6.01 21.02 23.73
N MET A 390 -5.25 19.96 23.55
CA MET A 390 -5.29 19.12 22.35
C MET A 390 -6.34 18.03 22.50
N ASP A 391 -7.40 18.10 21.71
CA ASP A 391 -8.43 17.08 21.61
C ASP A 391 -8.61 16.63 20.17
N MET A 392 -8.07 15.45 19.84
CA MET A 392 -8.24 14.81 18.52
C MET A 392 -9.69 14.42 18.21
N ARG A 393 -10.59 14.62 19.13
CA ARG A 393 -12.04 14.39 18.97
C ARG A 393 -12.82 15.69 18.74
N ASP A 394 -12.12 16.80 18.65
CA ASP A 394 -12.74 18.09 18.35
C ASP A 394 -13.16 18.16 16.87
N THR A 395 -14.39 17.75 16.61
CA THR A 395 -14.97 17.77 15.26
C THR A 395 -15.21 19.17 14.71
N SER A 396 -15.03 20.22 15.53
CA SER A 396 -15.13 21.62 15.06
C SER A 396 -14.01 22.02 14.11
N LEU A 397 -12.92 21.23 14.08
CA LEU A 397 -11.81 21.40 13.13
C LEU A 397 -12.12 20.92 11.71
N LEU A 398 -13.16 20.12 11.55
CA LEU A 398 -13.57 19.63 10.23
C LEU A 398 -14.29 20.74 9.42
N PRO A 399 -14.16 20.73 8.09
CA PRO A 399 -14.95 21.58 7.23
C PRO A 399 -16.46 21.38 7.46
N PRO A 400 -17.29 22.43 7.26
CA PRO A 400 -18.72 22.39 7.58
C PRO A 400 -19.53 21.43 6.72
N ASP A 401 -19.00 21.00 5.59
CA ASP A 401 -19.59 20.01 4.68
C ASP A 401 -19.29 18.55 5.05
N VAL A 402 -18.41 18.31 6.01
CA VAL A 402 -18.15 16.98 6.55
C VAL A 402 -19.31 16.57 7.49
N ALA A 403 -19.93 15.43 7.20
CA ALA A 403 -21.04 14.93 7.98
C ALA A 403 -20.56 14.29 9.29
N VAL A 404 -20.60 15.05 10.38
CA VAL A 404 -20.21 14.56 11.71
C VAL A 404 -21.25 13.53 12.23
N GLY A 405 -20.78 12.35 12.60
CA GLY A 405 -21.62 11.27 13.07
C GLY A 405 -20.81 10.09 13.64
N PRO A 406 -21.44 8.93 13.87
CA PRO A 406 -20.74 7.76 14.44
C PRO A 406 -19.57 7.21 13.61
N GLY A 407 -19.42 7.67 12.38
CA GLY A 407 -18.30 7.31 11.49
C GLY A 407 -17.02 8.10 11.73
N ILE A 408 -17.02 9.07 12.65
CA ILE A 408 -15.87 9.91 12.97
C ILE A 408 -15.62 9.85 14.48
N ASP A 409 -14.45 9.40 14.89
CA ASP A 409 -14.01 9.39 16.29
C ASP A 409 -12.70 10.15 16.52
N MET A 410 -11.95 10.38 15.45
CA MET A 410 -10.72 11.17 15.50
C MET A 410 -10.66 12.15 14.33
N VAL A 411 -9.91 13.23 14.53
CA VAL A 411 -9.67 14.29 13.55
C VAL A 411 -8.21 14.71 13.63
N SER A 412 -7.55 14.81 12.50
CA SER A 412 -6.20 15.38 12.44
C SER A 412 -6.26 16.87 12.80
N MET A 413 -5.60 17.26 13.86
CA MET A 413 -5.64 18.65 14.35
C MET A 413 -4.89 19.63 13.45
N ASN A 414 -3.85 19.15 12.78
CA ASN A 414 -3.03 19.98 11.88
C ASN A 414 -2.50 19.13 10.72
N PRO A 415 -3.35 18.79 9.74
CA PRO A 415 -2.93 18.04 8.58
C PRO A 415 -1.93 18.86 7.76
N VAL A 416 -0.75 18.30 7.52
CA VAL A 416 0.33 18.93 6.75
C VAL A 416 0.77 18.04 5.59
N ASP A 417 1.37 18.63 4.56
CA ASP A 417 1.97 17.88 3.46
C ASP A 417 3.22 17.12 3.95
N ARG A 418 3.12 15.81 4.03
CA ARG A 418 4.22 14.91 4.38
C ARG A 418 4.72 14.07 3.21
N MET A 419 4.41 14.47 1.98
CA MET A 419 4.84 13.73 0.79
C MET A 419 6.35 13.71 0.57
N GLY A 420 7.08 14.61 1.23
CA GLY A 420 8.55 14.63 1.26
C GLY A 420 9.17 13.79 2.38
N ASP A 421 8.36 13.20 3.25
CA ASP A 421 8.85 12.36 4.34
C ASP A 421 8.94 10.91 3.88
N PRO A 422 9.89 10.11 4.39
CA PRO A 422 9.86 8.66 4.23
C PRO A 422 8.67 8.07 5.01
N GLY A 423 8.37 6.81 4.73
CA GLY A 423 7.32 6.09 5.46
C GLY A 423 7.60 5.96 6.97
N ILE A 424 6.57 5.59 7.73
CA ILE A 424 6.68 5.39 9.18
C ILE A 424 7.83 4.44 9.51
N GLY A 425 8.67 4.86 10.46
CA GLY A 425 9.83 4.11 10.92
C GLY A 425 11.06 4.20 10.01
N LEU A 426 11.03 5.01 8.95
CA LEU A 426 12.14 5.16 8.00
C LEU A 426 12.82 6.54 8.07
N GLY A 427 12.42 7.41 9.00
CA GLY A 427 13.01 8.75 9.16
C GLY A 427 14.45 8.73 9.63
N ASP A 428 14.84 7.75 10.45
CA ASP A 428 16.14 7.69 11.11
C ASP A 428 17.10 6.66 10.50
N VAL A 429 16.76 6.05 9.38
CA VAL A 429 17.67 5.11 8.72
C VAL A 429 18.82 5.86 8.03
N PRO A 430 20.06 5.31 8.06
CA PRO A 430 21.26 6.04 7.58
C PRO A 430 21.40 6.08 6.05
N HIS A 431 20.47 5.53 5.31
CA HIS A 431 20.51 5.40 3.86
C HIS A 431 19.33 6.15 3.20
N LYS A 432 19.40 6.34 1.89
CA LYS A 432 18.37 7.06 1.15
C LYS A 432 17.11 6.21 0.99
N VAL A 433 16.00 6.76 1.47
CA VAL A 433 14.64 6.22 1.31
C VAL A 433 13.89 7.05 0.27
N LEU A 434 13.11 6.38 -0.58
CA LEU A 434 12.23 7.04 -1.54
C LEU A 434 11.11 7.80 -0.80
N THR A 435 10.81 9.00 -1.28
CA THR A 435 9.63 9.76 -0.87
C THR A 435 8.71 9.99 -2.08
N TYR A 436 7.44 10.32 -1.85
CA TYR A 436 6.53 10.63 -2.96
C TYR A 436 6.99 11.87 -3.76
N LYS A 437 7.66 12.83 -3.14
CA LYS A 437 8.22 14.01 -3.84
C LYS A 437 9.38 13.68 -4.78
N ASP A 438 10.04 12.54 -4.60
CA ASP A 438 11.07 12.05 -5.52
C ASP A 438 10.47 11.56 -6.86
N LEU A 439 9.19 11.20 -6.87
CA LEU A 439 8.52 10.62 -8.03
C LEU A 439 8.10 11.72 -9.01
N VAL A 440 8.85 11.86 -10.08
CA VAL A 440 8.57 12.79 -11.18
C VAL A 440 8.31 12.00 -12.45
N ALA A 441 7.18 12.23 -13.10
CA ALA A 441 6.83 11.55 -14.35
C ALA A 441 7.95 11.68 -15.39
N LEU A 442 8.24 10.57 -16.10
CA LEU A 442 9.27 10.54 -17.14
C LEU A 442 8.90 11.46 -18.31
N ALA A 443 7.62 11.45 -18.70
CA ALA A 443 7.06 12.35 -19.70
C ALA A 443 6.19 13.42 -19.03
N PRO A 444 6.12 14.65 -19.55
CA PRO A 444 5.19 15.66 -19.04
C PRO A 444 3.73 15.20 -19.23
N ASN A 445 2.84 15.74 -18.39
CA ASN A 445 1.42 15.51 -18.53
C ASN A 445 0.91 16.09 -19.87
N ASP A 446 0.17 15.31 -20.63
CA ASP A 446 -0.38 15.72 -21.93
C ASP A 446 -1.44 16.80 -21.79
N ASP A 447 -2.15 16.86 -20.65
CA ASP A 447 -3.13 17.88 -20.35
C ASP A 447 -2.50 19.03 -19.57
N LEU A 448 -2.21 20.13 -20.26
CA LEU A 448 -1.61 21.33 -19.68
C LEU A 448 -2.65 22.37 -19.18
N ARG A 449 -3.94 22.06 -19.26
CA ARG A 449 -5.00 22.96 -18.77
C ARG A 449 -4.85 23.16 -17.25
N GLN A 450 -5.16 24.36 -16.78
CA GLN A 450 -5.30 24.57 -15.34
C GLN A 450 -6.58 23.86 -14.85
N PRO A 451 -6.60 23.34 -13.61
CA PRO A 451 -7.82 22.80 -13.04
C PRO A 451 -8.93 23.85 -13.02
N SER A 452 -10.10 23.50 -13.53
CA SER A 452 -11.29 24.37 -13.54
C SER A 452 -11.98 24.43 -12.18
N ARG A 453 -11.73 23.40 -11.35
CA ARG A 453 -12.31 23.25 -10.03
C ARG A 453 -11.29 22.60 -9.09
N GLN A 454 -11.38 22.95 -7.81
CA GLN A 454 -10.65 22.32 -6.73
C GLN A 454 -11.65 21.80 -5.69
N MET A 455 -11.39 20.61 -5.14
CA MET A 455 -12.16 20.05 -4.05
C MET A 455 -11.23 19.44 -3.00
N GLU A 456 -11.70 19.42 -1.76
CA GLU A 456 -11.03 18.76 -0.65
C GLU A 456 -11.92 17.60 -0.18
N ILE A 457 -11.34 16.43 0.04
CA ILE A 457 -12.04 15.24 0.50
C ILE A 457 -11.29 14.73 1.73
N HIS A 458 -12.01 14.52 2.82
CA HIS A 458 -11.47 13.98 4.06
C HIS A 458 -11.71 12.46 4.14
N LEU A 459 -10.63 11.70 4.27
CA LEU A 459 -10.73 10.32 4.73
C LEU A 459 -10.93 10.35 6.24
N THR A 460 -12.12 9.97 6.66
CA THR A 460 -12.57 9.98 8.04
C THR A 460 -12.79 8.55 8.53
N GLY A 461 -12.71 8.31 9.83
CA GLY A 461 -12.83 6.97 10.39
C GLY A 461 -13.31 6.93 11.82
N ASN A 462 -13.73 5.74 12.20
CA ASN A 462 -13.98 5.37 13.59
C ASN A 462 -13.27 4.04 13.84
N MET A 463 -12.11 4.09 14.47
CA MET A 463 -11.26 2.94 14.70
C MET A 463 -11.88 1.98 15.72
N GLU A 464 -12.57 2.48 16.76
CA GLU A 464 -13.28 1.61 17.71
C GLU A 464 -14.36 0.74 17.06
N ARG A 465 -14.92 1.19 15.92
CA ARG A 465 -15.93 0.47 15.13
C ARG A 465 -15.39 -0.16 13.88
N TYR A 466 -14.10 0.06 13.59
CA TYR A 466 -13.41 -0.40 12.40
C TYR A 466 -14.17 -0.06 11.12
N MET A 467 -14.33 1.23 10.89
CA MET A 467 -15.08 1.76 9.74
C MET A 467 -14.49 3.07 9.24
N TRP A 468 -14.57 3.27 7.93
CA TRP A 468 -14.06 4.45 7.22
C TRP A 468 -15.14 5.07 6.37
N SER A 469 -14.95 6.35 6.05
CA SER A 469 -15.87 7.13 5.24
C SER A 469 -15.11 8.25 4.51
N PHE A 470 -15.73 8.83 3.49
CA PHE A 470 -15.30 10.09 2.91
C PHE A 470 -16.24 11.19 3.38
N ASP A 471 -15.69 12.28 3.91
CA ASP A 471 -16.43 13.42 4.46
C ASP A 471 -17.54 12.99 5.46
N GLY A 472 -17.24 11.97 6.26
CA GLY A 472 -18.18 11.38 7.21
C GLY A 472 -19.28 10.49 6.59
N ARG A 473 -19.27 10.31 5.27
CA ARG A 473 -20.29 9.56 4.52
C ARG A 473 -19.79 8.18 4.14
N LYS A 474 -20.48 7.14 4.55
CA LYS A 474 -20.16 5.75 4.22
C LYS A 474 -20.50 5.42 2.78
N PHE A 475 -19.97 4.29 2.30
CA PHE A 475 -20.27 3.75 0.97
C PHE A 475 -21.77 3.64 0.67
N SER A 476 -22.59 3.28 1.64
CA SER A 476 -24.05 3.20 1.47
C SER A 476 -24.73 4.53 1.06
N ALA A 477 -24.07 5.66 1.27
CA ALA A 477 -24.55 6.98 0.86
C ALA A 477 -24.11 7.38 -0.57
N VAL A 478 -23.27 6.58 -1.23
CA VAL A 478 -22.71 6.90 -2.55
C VAL A 478 -23.79 7.08 -3.61
N SER A 479 -24.88 6.30 -3.56
CA SER A 479 -25.99 6.40 -4.50
C SER A 479 -26.82 7.67 -4.29
N GLU A 480 -26.82 8.25 -3.09
CA GLU A 480 -27.62 9.44 -2.76
C GLU A 480 -26.86 10.72 -3.10
N GLU A 481 -25.60 10.80 -2.72
CA GLU A 481 -24.75 11.98 -2.93
C GLU A 481 -23.35 11.61 -3.45
N PRO A 482 -23.20 11.14 -4.68
CA PRO A 482 -21.91 10.76 -5.23
C PRO A 482 -21.03 11.99 -5.48
N ILE A 483 -19.71 11.83 -5.31
CA ILE A 483 -18.73 12.82 -5.77
C ILE A 483 -18.74 12.83 -7.30
N ARG A 484 -19.09 13.96 -7.90
CA ARG A 484 -19.31 14.08 -9.34
C ARG A 484 -18.15 14.79 -10.02
N PHE A 485 -17.73 14.24 -11.15
CA PHE A 485 -16.80 14.83 -12.09
C PHE A 485 -17.50 14.98 -13.44
N ALA A 486 -17.44 16.16 -14.04
CA ALA A 486 -17.96 16.35 -15.38
C ALA A 486 -17.02 15.72 -16.42
N TYR A 487 -17.59 15.25 -17.53
CA TYR A 487 -16.77 14.72 -18.61
C TYR A 487 -15.77 15.77 -19.11
N ASN A 488 -14.52 15.35 -19.28
CA ASN A 488 -13.41 16.20 -19.73
C ASN A 488 -13.10 17.39 -18.81
N GLU A 489 -13.57 17.39 -17.57
CA GLU A 489 -13.20 18.36 -16.54
C GLU A 489 -11.81 18.03 -15.99
N ARG A 490 -10.97 19.04 -15.79
CA ARG A 490 -9.73 18.89 -15.04
C ARG A 490 -9.94 19.42 -13.61
N VAL A 491 -9.89 18.51 -12.65
CA VAL A 491 -10.18 18.79 -11.24
C VAL A 491 -8.92 18.58 -10.41
N ARG A 492 -8.64 19.49 -9.48
CA ARG A 492 -7.66 19.26 -8.41
C ARG A 492 -8.38 18.70 -7.19
N VAL A 493 -8.03 17.50 -6.80
CA VAL A 493 -8.53 16.88 -5.58
C VAL A 493 -7.43 16.90 -4.54
N LYS A 494 -7.70 17.51 -3.39
CA LYS A 494 -6.87 17.46 -2.19
C LYS A 494 -7.45 16.39 -1.27
N LEU A 495 -6.66 15.38 -0.94
CA LEU A 495 -7.04 14.33 -0.02
C LEU A 495 -6.42 14.63 1.35
N VAL A 496 -7.24 14.62 2.39
CA VAL A 496 -6.82 14.81 3.78
C VAL A 496 -7.14 13.53 4.55
N ASN A 497 -6.15 12.96 5.19
CA ASN A 497 -6.33 11.80 6.05
C ASN A 497 -6.48 12.26 7.50
N ASP A 498 -7.66 12.05 8.07
CA ASP A 498 -8.01 12.36 9.46
C ASP A 498 -8.01 11.13 10.39
N THR A 499 -7.62 9.95 9.86
CA THR A 499 -7.62 8.70 10.63
C THR A 499 -6.27 8.38 11.26
#